data_e8f11127ea5196e922da5c61b3e03ad7
#
_entry.id   e8f11127ea5196e922da5c61b3e03ad7
#
_cell.length_a   1.000
_cell.length_b   1.000
_cell.length_c   1.000
_cell.angle_alpha   90.00
_cell.angle_beta   90.00
_cell.angle_gamma   90.00
#
_symmetry.space_group_name_H-M   'P 1'
#
loop_
_entity.id
_entity.type
_entity.pdbx_description
1 polymer ?
#
loop_
_entity_poly.entity_id
_entity_poly.type
_entity_poly.pdbx_seq_one_letter_code
_entity_poly.pdbx_strand_id
1 'polypeptide(L)'
;MKKDLEGKIILLTGGASGIGRECAIAYVREGAKVAILDRNFEEAKRTVKELGSQSCSYQADVSEPKGIETAVAAILKDFGRLDAVHNNAGIVGPSCPLHETTEEQWDQLQSTNLKSVYWTTKFVFPALVESKGAILNTASMVGLLGQQDHAAYVATKGGMISLTKAMAADYAKYQIRVNAVCPAGAWTPMLEQWAADQPNPAGIREYLDHIHLLGYCPRGDVIADAAAFLLSSKARFITGCILPVSGGAELGYKR
;
A
#
# COMPACT_ATOMS: atom_id res chain seq x y z
N MET A 1 16.33 -16.35 16.54
CA MET A 1 14.93 -15.95 16.90
C MET A 1 14.04 -16.27 15.72
N LYS A 2 12.79 -16.68 15.96
CA LYS A 2 11.82 -16.92 14.88
C LYS A 2 11.45 -15.57 14.24
N LYS A 3 11.46 -15.50 12.91
CA LYS A 3 11.09 -14.31 12.15
C LYS A 3 9.57 -14.08 12.21
N ASP A 4 9.15 -12.84 12.18
CA ASP A 4 7.75 -12.45 12.45
C ASP A 4 6.76 -12.88 11.34
N LEU A 5 7.25 -13.05 10.11
CA LEU A 5 6.48 -13.47 8.94
C LEU A 5 6.94 -14.82 8.38
N GLU A 6 7.65 -15.60 9.18
CA GLU A 6 8.24 -16.89 8.75
C GLU A 6 7.22 -17.80 8.07
N GLY A 7 7.52 -18.18 6.82
CA GLY A 7 6.71 -19.08 6.01
C GLY A 7 5.39 -18.51 5.47
N LYS A 8 5.09 -17.23 5.69
CA LYS A 8 3.89 -16.59 5.12
C LYS A 8 4.07 -16.28 3.65
N ILE A 9 2.99 -16.46 2.88
CA ILE A 9 2.88 -16.04 1.49
C ILE A 9 2.09 -14.73 1.45
N ILE A 10 2.69 -13.67 0.91
CA ILE A 10 2.10 -12.33 0.87
C ILE A 10 1.99 -11.87 -0.58
N LEU A 11 0.76 -11.58 -1.04
CA LEU A 11 0.54 -10.84 -2.29
C LEU A 11 0.73 -9.35 -2.01
N LEU A 12 1.63 -8.72 -2.75
CA LEU A 12 1.92 -7.29 -2.65
C LEU A 12 1.68 -6.62 -4.00
N THR A 13 0.72 -5.70 -4.06
CA THR A 13 0.49 -4.89 -5.27
C THR A 13 1.38 -3.65 -5.28
N GLY A 14 1.92 -3.29 -6.46
CA GLY A 14 2.82 -2.15 -6.60
C GLY A 14 4.17 -2.36 -5.91
N GLY A 15 4.69 -3.60 -5.94
CA GLY A 15 5.93 -3.97 -5.25
C GLY A 15 7.21 -3.70 -6.03
N ALA A 16 7.13 -3.17 -7.26
CA ALA A 16 8.28 -2.91 -8.11
C ALA A 16 9.10 -1.69 -7.65
N SER A 17 8.50 -0.74 -6.92
CA SER A 17 9.18 0.51 -6.53
C SER A 17 8.62 1.11 -5.24
N GLY A 18 9.27 2.17 -4.76
CA GLY A 18 8.79 3.01 -3.66
C GLY A 18 8.48 2.24 -2.39
N ILE A 19 7.39 2.59 -1.71
CA ILE A 19 6.95 1.94 -0.47
C ILE A 19 6.75 0.44 -0.67
N GLY A 20 6.18 0.03 -1.81
CA GLY A 20 5.96 -1.39 -2.09
C GLY A 20 7.26 -2.20 -2.15
N ARG A 21 8.31 -1.67 -2.80
CA ARG A 21 9.62 -2.33 -2.82
C ARG A 21 10.22 -2.46 -1.42
N GLU A 22 10.16 -1.40 -0.61
CA GLU A 22 10.65 -1.46 0.77
C GLU A 22 9.84 -2.46 1.61
N CYS A 23 8.52 -2.54 1.41
CA CYS A 23 7.68 -3.56 2.03
C CYS A 23 8.11 -4.98 1.62
N ALA A 24 8.39 -5.22 0.33
CA ALA A 24 8.85 -6.52 -0.13
C ALA A 24 10.16 -6.93 0.55
N ILE A 25 11.13 -5.98 0.67
CA ILE A 25 12.39 -6.18 1.38
C ILE A 25 12.15 -6.53 2.85
N ALA A 26 11.31 -5.75 3.54
CA ALA A 26 11.01 -5.99 4.95
C ALA A 26 10.32 -7.33 5.17
N TYR A 27 9.37 -7.72 4.31
CA TYR A 27 8.67 -8.99 4.43
C TYR A 27 9.60 -10.19 4.25
N VAL A 28 10.49 -10.13 3.26
CA VAL A 28 11.50 -11.20 3.05
C VAL A 28 12.50 -11.25 4.20
N ARG A 29 12.96 -10.10 4.71
CA ARG A 29 13.79 -10.02 5.90
C ARG A 29 13.13 -10.73 7.10
N GLU A 30 11.82 -10.58 7.25
CA GLU A 30 11.01 -11.22 8.29
C GLU A 30 10.56 -12.65 7.94
N GLY A 31 11.03 -13.24 6.84
CA GLY A 31 10.86 -14.65 6.49
C GLY A 31 9.66 -14.98 5.63
N ALA A 32 8.97 -13.99 5.08
CA ALA A 32 7.90 -14.23 4.12
C ALA A 32 8.43 -14.54 2.72
N LYS A 33 7.57 -15.17 1.91
CA LYS A 33 7.67 -15.22 0.45
C LYS A 33 6.71 -14.18 -0.11
N VAL A 34 7.15 -13.39 -1.09
CA VAL A 34 6.37 -12.29 -1.63
C VAL A 34 6.02 -12.56 -3.09
N ALA A 35 4.73 -12.51 -3.40
CA ALA A 35 4.20 -12.47 -4.76
C ALA A 35 4.00 -10.99 -5.13
N ILE A 36 4.91 -10.41 -5.90
CA ILE A 36 4.83 -9.01 -6.36
C ILE A 36 3.94 -8.95 -7.59
N LEU A 37 2.85 -8.20 -7.51
CA LEU A 37 1.97 -7.90 -8.63
C LEU A 37 2.17 -6.44 -9.03
N ASP A 38 2.67 -6.20 -10.24
CA ASP A 38 2.96 -4.87 -10.72
C ASP A 38 2.74 -4.76 -12.23
N ARG A 39 2.36 -3.58 -12.70
CA ARG A 39 2.25 -3.30 -14.14
C ARG A 39 3.62 -3.21 -14.82
N ASN A 40 4.64 -2.73 -14.09
CA ASN A 40 6.03 -2.71 -14.54
C ASN A 40 6.71 -4.03 -14.22
N PHE A 41 6.49 -5.02 -15.08
CA PHE A 41 6.96 -6.39 -14.86
C PHE A 41 8.48 -6.50 -14.81
N GLU A 42 9.20 -5.73 -15.62
CA GLU A 42 10.66 -5.79 -15.63
C GLU A 42 11.26 -5.26 -14.32
N GLU A 43 10.70 -4.19 -13.76
CA GLU A 43 11.14 -3.68 -12.47
C GLU A 43 10.75 -4.62 -11.32
N ALA A 44 9.57 -5.24 -11.39
CA ALA A 44 9.16 -6.27 -10.44
C ALA A 44 10.11 -7.47 -10.45
N LYS A 45 10.57 -7.92 -11.61
CA LYS A 45 11.60 -8.97 -11.73
C LYS A 45 12.93 -8.56 -11.11
N ARG A 46 13.36 -7.30 -11.30
CA ARG A 46 14.58 -6.78 -10.67
C ARG A 46 14.46 -6.82 -9.16
N THR A 47 13.35 -6.32 -8.62
CA THR A 47 13.08 -6.38 -7.17
C THR A 47 13.12 -7.83 -6.67
N VAL A 48 12.44 -8.76 -7.32
CA VAL A 48 12.46 -10.19 -6.93
C VAL A 48 13.86 -10.77 -6.97
N LYS A 49 14.67 -10.43 -7.99
CA LYS A 49 16.06 -10.88 -8.10
C LYS A 49 16.92 -10.39 -6.93
N GLU A 50 16.73 -9.14 -6.49
CA GLU A 50 17.44 -8.56 -5.35
C GLU A 50 17.01 -9.19 -4.01
N LEU A 51 15.73 -9.55 -3.88
CA LEU A 51 15.19 -10.20 -2.69
C LEU A 51 15.78 -11.61 -2.46
N GLY A 52 16.37 -12.22 -3.50
CA GLY A 52 16.83 -13.61 -3.43
C GLY A 52 15.68 -14.58 -3.22
N SER A 53 15.84 -15.79 -3.68
CA SER A 53 15.01 -17.01 -3.61
C SER A 53 13.55 -16.94 -3.09
N GLN A 54 12.64 -17.56 -3.75
CA GLN A 54 11.25 -17.92 -3.35
C GLN A 54 10.18 -16.82 -3.47
N SER A 55 10.54 -15.56 -3.78
CA SER A 55 9.57 -14.54 -4.19
C SER A 55 9.39 -14.58 -5.71
N CYS A 56 8.20 -14.22 -6.19
CA CYS A 56 7.85 -14.22 -7.61
C CYS A 56 7.21 -12.91 -8.03
N SER A 57 7.32 -12.58 -9.32
CA SER A 57 6.67 -11.42 -9.91
C SER A 57 5.59 -11.83 -10.89
N TYR A 58 4.47 -11.09 -10.88
CA TYR A 58 3.32 -11.28 -11.75
C TYR A 58 2.97 -9.95 -12.39
N GLN A 59 2.68 -9.96 -13.70
CA GLN A 59 2.29 -8.75 -14.42
C GLN A 59 0.78 -8.57 -14.36
N ALA A 60 0.33 -7.44 -13.81
CA ALA A 60 -1.04 -6.99 -13.96
C ALA A 60 -1.15 -5.49 -13.66
N ASP A 61 -2.06 -4.81 -14.33
CA ASP A 61 -2.56 -3.51 -13.91
C ASP A 61 -3.71 -3.74 -12.93
N VAL A 62 -3.63 -3.13 -11.74
CA VAL A 62 -4.65 -3.31 -10.70
C VAL A 62 -5.98 -2.60 -11.02
N SER A 63 -6.02 -1.73 -12.03
CA SER A 63 -7.26 -1.16 -12.57
C SER A 63 -8.05 -2.17 -13.41
N GLU A 64 -7.40 -3.28 -13.86
CA GLU A 64 -7.96 -4.28 -14.75
C GLU A 64 -8.27 -5.59 -14.00
N PRO A 65 -9.56 -5.87 -13.69
CA PRO A 65 -9.95 -7.01 -12.85
C PRO A 65 -9.49 -8.36 -13.40
N LYS A 66 -9.49 -8.54 -14.74
CA LYS A 66 -9.09 -9.80 -15.36
C LYS A 66 -7.59 -10.10 -15.15
N GLY A 67 -6.76 -9.06 -15.16
CA GLY A 67 -5.33 -9.17 -14.87
C GLY A 67 -5.09 -9.64 -13.43
N ILE A 68 -5.82 -9.06 -12.46
CA ILE A 68 -5.74 -9.46 -11.05
C ILE A 68 -6.20 -10.91 -10.87
N GLU A 69 -7.35 -11.28 -11.44
CA GLU A 69 -7.88 -12.64 -11.36
C GLU A 69 -6.87 -13.67 -11.84
N THR A 70 -6.28 -13.43 -13.02
CA THR A 70 -5.28 -14.32 -13.63
C THR A 70 -4.03 -14.42 -12.76
N ALA A 71 -3.53 -13.30 -12.23
CA ALA A 71 -2.37 -13.28 -11.37
C ALA A 71 -2.61 -14.00 -10.04
N VAL A 72 -3.77 -13.80 -9.41
CA VAL A 72 -4.14 -14.50 -8.16
C VAL A 72 -4.22 -16.01 -8.38
N ALA A 73 -4.80 -16.46 -9.50
CA ALA A 73 -4.85 -17.89 -9.84
C ALA A 73 -3.44 -18.47 -10.02
N ALA A 74 -2.54 -17.75 -10.68
CA ALA A 74 -1.14 -18.16 -10.84
C ALA A 74 -0.41 -18.21 -9.49
N ILE A 75 -0.58 -17.21 -8.63
CA ILE A 75 -0.01 -17.17 -7.27
C ILE A 75 -0.45 -18.38 -6.45
N LEU A 76 -1.75 -18.70 -6.46
CA LEU A 76 -2.28 -19.84 -5.73
C LEU A 76 -1.76 -21.17 -6.29
N LYS A 77 -1.55 -21.26 -7.61
CA LYS A 77 -0.93 -22.44 -8.25
C LYS A 77 0.53 -22.59 -7.81
N ASP A 78 1.30 -21.51 -7.78
CA ASP A 78 2.75 -21.53 -7.52
C ASP A 78 3.07 -21.76 -6.04
N PHE A 79 2.27 -21.17 -5.13
CA PHE A 79 2.53 -21.20 -3.70
C PHE A 79 1.60 -22.13 -2.90
N GLY A 80 0.48 -22.56 -3.48
CA GLY A 80 -0.50 -23.44 -2.85
C GLY A 80 -1.38 -22.79 -1.78
N ARG A 81 -1.04 -21.56 -1.34
CA ARG A 81 -1.76 -20.80 -0.29
C ARG A 81 -1.50 -19.32 -0.40
N LEU A 82 -2.28 -18.53 0.32
CA LEU A 82 -2.06 -17.10 0.52
C LEU A 82 -2.38 -16.74 1.98
N ASP A 83 -1.45 -16.09 2.67
CA ASP A 83 -1.60 -15.71 4.09
C ASP A 83 -1.95 -14.24 4.28
N ALA A 84 -1.59 -13.39 3.33
CA ALA A 84 -1.92 -11.97 3.39
C ALA A 84 -1.93 -11.33 2.01
N VAL A 85 -2.65 -10.21 1.92
CA VAL A 85 -2.57 -9.28 0.80
C VAL A 85 -2.25 -7.88 1.31
N HIS A 86 -1.32 -7.21 0.64
CA HIS A 86 -1.03 -5.79 0.84
C HIS A 86 -1.43 -5.01 -0.42
N ASN A 87 -2.54 -4.31 -0.35
CA ASN A 87 -3.01 -3.39 -1.38
C ASN A 87 -2.23 -2.09 -1.26
N ASN A 88 -1.09 -2.01 -1.97
CA ASN A 88 -0.20 -0.86 -1.92
C ASN A 88 -0.17 -0.07 -3.23
N ALA A 89 -0.46 -0.71 -4.37
CA ALA A 89 -0.50 -0.03 -5.66
C ALA A 89 -1.37 1.23 -5.61
N GLY A 90 -0.85 2.31 -6.17
CA GLY A 90 -1.57 3.57 -6.23
C GLY A 90 -0.84 4.60 -7.08
N ILE A 91 -1.58 5.61 -7.48
CA ILE A 91 -1.09 6.78 -8.22
C ILE A 91 -1.49 8.06 -7.49
N VAL A 92 -0.73 9.10 -7.70
CA VAL A 92 -1.08 10.49 -7.37
C VAL A 92 -1.70 11.11 -8.61
N GLY A 93 -2.73 11.89 -8.47
CA GLY A 93 -3.31 12.67 -9.57
C GLY A 93 -2.62 14.01 -9.76
N PRO A 94 -3.09 14.83 -10.71
CA PRO A 94 -2.61 16.19 -10.87
C PRO A 94 -2.89 17.01 -9.60
N SER A 95 -2.04 18.02 -9.35
CA SER A 95 -2.27 19.02 -8.32
C SER A 95 -3.17 20.11 -8.90
N CYS A 96 -4.49 19.97 -8.73
CA CYS A 96 -5.48 20.96 -9.17
C CYS A 96 -6.74 20.90 -8.29
N PRO A 97 -7.54 21.99 -8.23
CA PRO A 97 -8.85 21.98 -7.59
C PRO A 97 -9.80 20.96 -8.23
N LEU A 98 -10.77 20.47 -7.46
CA LEU A 98 -11.67 19.41 -7.92
C LEU A 98 -12.39 19.71 -9.24
N HIS A 99 -12.83 20.95 -9.43
CA HIS A 99 -13.57 21.35 -10.64
C HIS A 99 -12.69 21.43 -11.91
N GLU A 100 -11.36 21.36 -11.76
CA GLU A 100 -10.40 21.29 -12.86
C GLU A 100 -9.93 19.85 -13.12
N THR A 101 -10.27 18.89 -12.25
CA THR A 101 -9.98 17.47 -12.45
C THR A 101 -10.86 16.93 -13.57
N THR A 102 -10.28 16.30 -14.61
CA THR A 102 -11.08 15.68 -15.67
C THR A 102 -11.72 14.38 -15.22
N GLU A 103 -12.77 13.94 -15.93
CA GLU A 103 -13.43 12.66 -15.66
C GLU A 103 -12.44 11.48 -15.77
N GLU A 104 -11.57 11.51 -16.78
CA GLU A 104 -10.55 10.45 -16.98
C GLU A 104 -9.55 10.38 -15.82
N GLN A 105 -9.11 11.54 -15.31
CA GLN A 105 -8.22 11.61 -14.15
C GLN A 105 -8.90 11.09 -12.89
N TRP A 106 -10.16 11.48 -12.69
CA TRP A 106 -10.98 10.98 -11.59
C TRP A 106 -11.14 9.47 -11.66
N ASP A 107 -11.56 8.93 -12.81
CA ASP A 107 -11.80 7.51 -13.01
C ASP A 107 -10.51 6.68 -12.87
N GLN A 108 -9.39 7.20 -13.37
CA GLN A 108 -8.09 6.56 -13.22
C GLN A 108 -7.68 6.47 -11.74
N LEU A 109 -7.89 7.53 -10.96
CA LEU A 109 -7.62 7.53 -9.52
C LEU A 109 -8.53 6.53 -8.79
N GLN A 110 -9.84 6.54 -9.08
CA GLN A 110 -10.80 5.65 -8.44
C GLN A 110 -10.50 4.18 -8.79
N SER A 111 -10.24 3.88 -10.05
CA SER A 111 -9.99 2.51 -10.50
C SER A 111 -8.68 1.95 -9.91
N THR A 112 -7.61 2.76 -9.90
CA THR A 112 -6.29 2.33 -9.44
C THR A 112 -6.20 2.30 -7.92
N ASN A 113 -6.63 3.38 -7.21
CA ASN A 113 -6.37 3.52 -5.78
C ASN A 113 -7.42 2.85 -4.89
N LEU A 114 -8.68 2.76 -5.34
CA LEU A 114 -9.78 2.30 -4.49
C LEU A 114 -10.46 1.04 -5.04
N LYS A 115 -10.91 1.05 -6.30
CA LYS A 115 -11.62 -0.08 -6.89
C LYS A 115 -10.73 -1.33 -7.01
N SER A 116 -9.43 -1.15 -7.17
CA SER A 116 -8.45 -2.24 -7.15
C SER A 116 -8.49 -3.06 -5.85
N VAL A 117 -8.70 -2.41 -4.70
CA VAL A 117 -8.83 -3.09 -3.40
C VAL A 117 -10.04 -4.03 -3.38
N TYR A 118 -11.17 -3.60 -3.98
CA TYR A 118 -12.34 -4.45 -4.13
C TYR A 118 -12.02 -5.70 -4.97
N TRP A 119 -11.39 -5.53 -6.15
CA TRP A 119 -11.08 -6.64 -7.03
C TRP A 119 -10.06 -7.60 -6.41
N THR A 120 -8.97 -7.06 -5.86
CA THR A 120 -7.95 -7.87 -5.20
C THR A 120 -8.57 -8.69 -4.07
N THR A 121 -9.34 -8.03 -3.19
CA THR A 121 -10.02 -8.70 -2.07
C THR A 121 -10.97 -9.80 -2.56
N LYS A 122 -11.78 -9.53 -3.58
CA LYS A 122 -12.72 -10.50 -4.14
C LYS A 122 -12.02 -11.79 -4.58
N PHE A 123 -10.88 -11.67 -5.25
CA PHE A 123 -10.19 -12.85 -5.80
C PHE A 123 -9.34 -13.59 -4.76
N VAL A 124 -8.78 -12.89 -3.75
CA VAL A 124 -7.97 -13.53 -2.70
C VAL A 124 -8.81 -14.06 -1.53
N PHE A 125 -10.07 -13.63 -1.41
CA PHE A 125 -10.92 -13.91 -0.24
C PHE A 125 -11.02 -15.40 0.12
N PRO A 126 -11.25 -16.34 -0.81
CA PRO A 126 -11.32 -17.77 -0.45
C PRO A 126 -10.03 -18.27 0.22
N ALA A 127 -8.87 -17.90 -0.30
CA ALA A 127 -7.57 -18.30 0.26
C ALA A 127 -7.32 -17.65 1.63
N LEU A 128 -7.75 -16.40 1.82
CA LEU A 128 -7.64 -15.73 3.12
C LEU A 128 -8.57 -16.33 4.18
N VAL A 129 -9.74 -16.86 3.80
CA VAL A 129 -10.61 -17.62 4.73
C VAL A 129 -9.91 -18.87 5.21
N GLU A 130 -9.29 -19.64 4.31
CA GLU A 130 -8.56 -20.87 4.66
C GLU A 130 -7.36 -20.61 5.58
N SER A 131 -6.61 -19.54 5.30
CA SER A 131 -5.41 -19.19 6.07
C SER A 131 -5.69 -18.39 7.35
N LYS A 132 -6.93 -17.90 7.55
CA LYS A 132 -7.28 -16.89 8.57
C LYS A 132 -6.33 -15.70 8.47
N GLY A 133 -6.22 -15.18 7.26
CA GLY A 133 -5.15 -14.30 6.83
C GLY A 133 -5.30 -12.84 7.27
N ALA A 134 -4.58 -11.96 6.56
CA ALA A 134 -4.64 -10.52 6.83
C ALA A 134 -4.70 -9.70 5.53
N ILE A 135 -5.38 -8.57 5.59
CA ILE A 135 -5.40 -7.55 4.54
C ILE A 135 -4.78 -6.28 5.12
N LEU A 136 -3.85 -5.71 4.37
CA LEU A 136 -3.27 -4.41 4.66
C LEU A 136 -3.51 -3.47 3.47
N ASN A 137 -3.93 -2.25 3.75
CA ASN A 137 -4.16 -1.23 2.75
C ASN A 137 -3.20 -0.05 2.98
N THR A 138 -2.53 0.43 1.91
CA THR A 138 -1.77 1.68 1.94
C THR A 138 -2.71 2.85 1.64
N ALA A 139 -3.31 3.42 2.68
CA ALA A 139 -4.08 4.64 2.58
C ALA A 139 -3.16 5.87 2.46
N SER A 140 -3.43 6.94 3.16
CA SER A 140 -2.57 8.12 3.27
C SER A 140 -3.05 8.99 4.43
N MET A 141 -2.14 9.77 5.00
CA MET A 141 -2.46 10.83 5.96
C MET A 141 -3.51 11.81 5.39
N VAL A 142 -3.44 12.12 4.11
CA VAL A 142 -4.38 13.05 3.48
C VAL A 142 -5.82 12.52 3.44
N GLY A 143 -6.01 11.22 3.54
CA GLY A 143 -7.35 10.63 3.71
C GLY A 143 -7.93 10.85 5.11
N LEU A 144 -7.12 11.23 6.10
CA LEU A 144 -7.55 11.63 7.43
C LEU A 144 -7.84 13.13 7.54
N LEU A 145 -7.08 13.96 6.82
CA LEU A 145 -7.08 15.42 7.00
C LEU A 145 -7.63 16.19 5.78
N GLY A 146 -7.36 15.72 4.58
CA GLY A 146 -7.48 16.47 3.34
C GLY A 146 -6.14 17.08 2.90
N GLN A 147 -6.11 17.53 1.64
CA GLN A 147 -4.97 18.22 1.03
C GLN A 147 -5.47 19.15 -0.05
N GLN A 148 -4.97 20.40 -0.05
CA GLN A 148 -5.27 21.38 -1.10
C GLN A 148 -4.86 20.82 -2.46
N ASP A 149 -5.65 21.11 -3.50
CA ASP A 149 -5.43 20.74 -4.90
C ASP A 149 -5.29 19.22 -5.17
N HIS A 150 -5.78 18.36 -4.25
CA HIS A 150 -5.71 16.91 -4.38
C HIS A 150 -7.04 16.21 -4.02
N ALA A 151 -8.17 16.89 -4.14
CA ALA A 151 -9.46 16.37 -3.66
C ALA A 151 -9.82 14.99 -4.24
N ALA A 152 -9.57 14.74 -5.52
CA ALA A 152 -9.82 13.44 -6.15
C ALA A 152 -8.95 12.30 -5.55
N TYR A 153 -7.67 12.57 -5.30
CA TYR A 153 -6.77 11.62 -4.60
C TYR A 153 -7.22 11.40 -3.15
N VAL A 154 -7.52 12.49 -2.42
CA VAL A 154 -8.01 12.44 -1.05
C VAL A 154 -9.28 11.59 -0.94
N ALA A 155 -10.21 11.72 -1.90
CA ALA A 155 -11.43 10.92 -1.94
C ALA A 155 -11.12 9.42 -2.00
N THR A 156 -10.13 8.99 -2.80
CA THR A 156 -9.73 7.58 -2.87
C THR A 156 -9.12 7.09 -1.56
N LYS A 157 -8.28 7.90 -0.92
CA LYS A 157 -7.58 7.52 0.32
C LYS A 157 -8.51 7.56 1.53
N GLY A 158 -9.44 8.52 1.59
CA GLY A 158 -10.52 8.55 2.58
C GLY A 158 -11.49 7.38 2.41
N GLY A 159 -11.87 7.07 1.17
CA GLY A 159 -12.67 5.88 0.84
C GLY A 159 -11.99 4.59 1.28
N MET A 160 -10.68 4.45 1.08
CA MET A 160 -9.90 3.29 1.53
C MET A 160 -9.88 3.15 3.06
N ILE A 161 -9.80 4.24 3.81
CA ILE A 161 -9.88 4.25 5.27
C ILE A 161 -11.24 3.71 5.74
N SER A 162 -12.33 4.20 5.16
CA SER A 162 -13.69 3.75 5.49
C SER A 162 -13.90 2.30 5.08
N LEU A 163 -13.43 1.91 3.88
CA LEU A 163 -13.50 0.54 3.37
C LEU A 163 -12.73 -0.43 4.30
N THR A 164 -11.55 -0.05 4.79
CA THR A 164 -10.75 -0.86 5.73
C THR A 164 -11.55 -1.20 6.99
N LYS A 165 -12.25 -0.22 7.57
CA LYS A 165 -13.08 -0.42 8.78
C LYS A 165 -14.27 -1.34 8.50
N ALA A 166 -14.96 -1.13 7.39
CA ALA A 166 -16.10 -1.96 7.00
C ALA A 166 -15.66 -3.43 6.76
N MET A 167 -14.59 -3.62 5.98
CA MET A 167 -14.03 -4.95 5.73
C MET A 167 -13.56 -5.64 7.02
N ALA A 168 -12.99 -4.91 7.98
CA ALA A 168 -12.59 -5.46 9.26
C ALA A 168 -13.79 -6.03 10.04
N ALA A 169 -14.92 -5.33 10.03
CA ALA A 169 -16.16 -5.80 10.65
C ALA A 169 -16.74 -7.01 9.92
N ASP A 170 -16.84 -6.96 8.57
CA ASP A 170 -17.41 -8.02 7.75
C ASP A 170 -16.63 -9.34 7.85
N TYR A 171 -15.30 -9.25 7.93
CA TYR A 171 -14.40 -10.41 7.83
C TYR A 171 -13.96 -10.96 9.19
N ALA A 172 -14.32 -10.32 10.30
CA ALA A 172 -14.02 -10.78 11.65
C ALA A 172 -14.49 -12.20 11.90
N LYS A 173 -15.69 -12.58 11.41
CA LYS A 173 -16.25 -13.92 11.53
C LYS A 173 -15.39 -15.01 10.84
N TYR A 174 -14.55 -14.64 9.89
CA TYR A 174 -13.60 -15.53 9.23
C TYR A 174 -12.20 -15.48 9.85
N GLN A 175 -12.04 -14.71 10.92
CA GLN A 175 -10.75 -14.44 11.58
C GLN A 175 -9.72 -13.76 10.65
N ILE A 176 -10.18 -13.05 9.62
CA ILE A 176 -9.35 -12.23 8.75
C ILE A 176 -9.23 -10.84 9.38
N ARG A 177 -8.00 -10.37 9.55
CA ARG A 177 -7.73 -9.00 10.04
C ARG A 177 -7.58 -8.04 8.86
N VAL A 178 -8.12 -6.85 8.98
CA VAL A 178 -8.00 -5.81 7.95
C VAL A 178 -7.55 -4.51 8.61
N ASN A 179 -6.40 -3.97 8.16
CA ASN A 179 -5.83 -2.74 8.71
C ASN A 179 -5.33 -1.83 7.57
N ALA A 180 -5.04 -0.59 7.89
CA ALA A 180 -4.38 0.33 6.95
C ALA A 180 -3.20 1.03 7.61
N VAL A 181 -2.16 1.31 6.80
CA VAL A 181 -1.12 2.31 7.10
C VAL A 181 -1.47 3.60 6.37
N CYS A 182 -1.21 4.73 7.03
CA CYS A 182 -1.44 6.07 6.50
C CYS A 182 -0.11 6.85 6.49
N PRO A 183 0.72 6.67 5.44
CA PRO A 183 1.93 7.47 5.29
C PRO A 183 1.63 8.95 5.12
N ALA A 184 2.54 9.81 5.59
CA ALA A 184 2.73 11.16 5.11
C ALA A 184 3.73 11.17 3.94
N GLY A 185 4.53 12.22 3.78
CA GLY A 185 5.62 12.21 2.80
C GLY A 185 6.62 11.09 3.11
N ALA A 186 7.03 10.37 2.07
CA ALA A 186 8.14 9.43 2.13
C ALA A 186 8.90 9.48 0.80
N TRP A 187 10.21 9.66 0.84
CA TRP A 187 11.04 9.73 -0.37
C TRP A 187 10.96 8.43 -1.15
N THR A 188 10.27 8.51 -2.26
CA THR A 188 10.02 7.46 -3.23
C THR A 188 10.13 8.06 -4.62
N PRO A 189 10.32 7.28 -5.70
CA PRO A 189 10.31 7.83 -7.05
C PRO A 189 9.06 8.67 -7.38
N MET A 190 7.90 8.27 -6.84
CA MET A 190 6.64 9.04 -7.00
C MET A 190 6.73 10.42 -6.33
N LEU A 191 7.21 10.49 -5.09
CA LEU A 191 7.34 11.77 -4.36
C LEU A 191 8.45 12.64 -4.96
N GLU A 192 9.56 12.03 -5.41
CA GLU A 192 10.65 12.73 -6.09
C GLU A 192 10.16 13.38 -7.39
N GLN A 193 9.37 12.67 -8.20
CA GLN A 193 8.76 13.22 -9.41
C GLN A 193 7.77 14.34 -9.07
N TRP A 194 6.87 14.11 -8.12
CA TRP A 194 5.93 15.14 -7.68
C TRP A 194 6.68 16.41 -7.20
N ALA A 195 7.75 16.25 -6.43
CA ALA A 195 8.54 17.38 -5.92
C ALA A 195 9.23 18.15 -7.06
N ALA A 196 9.72 17.44 -8.08
CA ALA A 196 10.33 18.05 -9.28
C ALA A 196 9.34 18.86 -10.11
N ASP A 197 8.07 18.47 -10.12
CA ASP A 197 7.00 19.11 -10.89
C ASP A 197 6.43 20.38 -10.18
N GLN A 198 6.86 20.67 -8.93
CA GLN A 198 6.38 21.83 -8.21
C GLN A 198 7.06 23.13 -8.66
N PRO A 199 6.40 24.31 -8.51
CA PRO A 199 6.97 25.61 -8.91
C PRO A 199 8.30 25.96 -8.22
N ASN A 200 8.55 25.42 -7.02
CA ASN A 200 9.80 25.60 -6.27
C ASN A 200 10.35 24.25 -5.77
N PRO A 201 10.93 23.42 -6.63
CA PRO A 201 11.44 22.11 -6.24
C PRO A 201 12.49 22.16 -5.13
N ALA A 202 13.32 23.20 -5.08
CA ALA A 202 14.37 23.34 -4.06
C ALA A 202 13.80 23.50 -2.64
N GLY A 203 12.67 24.21 -2.50
CA GLY A 203 12.00 24.39 -1.20
C GLY A 203 11.15 23.19 -0.76
N ILE A 204 10.86 22.26 -1.65
CA ILE A 204 9.97 21.11 -1.33
C ILE A 204 10.61 20.17 -0.31
N ARG A 205 11.92 19.96 -0.36
CA ARG A 205 12.59 19.11 0.63
C ARG A 205 12.43 19.66 2.04
N GLU A 206 12.72 20.93 2.24
CA GLU A 206 12.55 21.61 3.52
C GLU A 206 11.08 21.60 3.96
N TYR A 207 10.15 21.86 3.05
CA TYR A 207 8.71 21.75 3.32
C TYR A 207 8.33 20.35 3.81
N LEU A 208 8.77 19.30 3.12
CA LEU A 208 8.47 17.90 3.48
C LEU A 208 9.09 17.52 4.83
N ASP A 209 10.29 18.00 5.15
CA ASP A 209 10.90 17.80 6.47
C ASP A 209 10.08 18.52 7.56
N HIS A 210 9.58 19.73 7.28
CA HIS A 210 8.82 20.54 8.23
C HIS A 210 7.41 20.01 8.53
N ILE A 211 6.72 19.37 7.59
CA ILE A 211 5.40 18.82 7.87
C ILE A 211 5.44 17.67 8.87
N HIS A 212 6.58 16.98 9.00
CA HIS A 212 6.77 15.93 9.99
C HIS A 212 7.24 16.53 11.32
N LEU A 213 6.52 16.26 12.41
CA LEU A 213 6.94 16.75 13.75
C LEU A 213 8.28 16.18 14.17
N LEU A 214 8.65 14.99 13.68
CA LEU A 214 9.97 14.39 13.91
C LEU A 214 11.10 15.10 13.14
N GLY A 215 10.79 16.05 12.25
CA GLY A 215 11.76 16.95 11.62
C GLY A 215 12.47 16.43 10.40
N TYR A 216 12.02 15.34 9.80
CA TYR A 216 12.55 14.82 8.55
C TYR A 216 11.50 14.02 7.76
N CYS A 217 11.61 14.04 6.43
CA CYS A 217 10.85 13.18 5.54
C CYS A 217 11.59 11.84 5.36
N PRO A 218 11.02 10.71 5.79
CA PRO A 218 11.69 9.42 5.77
C PRO A 218 11.74 8.80 4.36
N ARG A 219 12.35 7.63 4.26
CA ARG A 219 12.17 6.71 3.13
C ARG A 219 11.02 5.73 3.42
N GLY A 220 10.72 4.85 2.44
CA GLY A 220 9.63 3.88 2.54
C GLY A 220 9.83 2.77 3.57
N ASP A 221 11.05 2.58 4.06
CA ASP A 221 11.43 1.54 5.03
C ASP A 221 10.69 1.66 6.38
N VAL A 222 10.45 2.88 6.86
CA VAL A 222 9.69 3.08 8.11
C VAL A 222 8.22 2.67 7.97
N ILE A 223 7.65 2.83 6.78
CA ILE A 223 6.29 2.35 6.47
C ILE A 223 6.30 0.83 6.35
N ALA A 224 7.36 0.27 5.76
CA ALA A 224 7.53 -1.17 5.58
C ALA A 224 7.63 -1.92 6.93
N ASP A 225 8.31 -1.36 7.92
CA ASP A 225 8.38 -1.93 9.27
C ASP A 225 7.00 -1.97 9.96
N ALA A 226 6.22 -0.89 9.86
CA ALA A 226 4.85 -0.85 10.37
C ALA A 226 3.94 -1.85 9.63
N ALA A 227 4.10 -1.96 8.32
CA ALA A 227 3.36 -2.91 7.49
C ALA A 227 3.70 -4.37 7.86
N ALA A 228 4.97 -4.70 8.06
CA ALA A 228 5.40 -6.02 8.50
C ALA A 228 4.82 -6.38 9.88
N PHE A 229 4.83 -5.45 10.83
CA PHE A 229 4.17 -5.63 12.13
C PHE A 229 2.68 -5.94 11.99
N LEU A 230 1.92 -5.15 11.22
CA LEU A 230 0.48 -5.34 11.06
C LEU A 230 0.12 -6.66 10.37
N LEU A 231 0.97 -7.19 9.49
CA LEU A 231 0.78 -8.49 8.86
C LEU A 231 1.24 -9.65 9.73
N SER A 232 2.04 -9.42 10.77
CA SER A 232 2.60 -10.45 11.64
C SER A 232 1.61 -10.98 12.67
N SER A 233 1.98 -12.06 13.36
CA SER A 233 1.24 -12.61 14.50
C SER A 233 1.28 -11.70 15.74
N LYS A 234 2.21 -10.75 15.81
CA LYS A 234 2.26 -9.75 16.88
C LYS A 234 1.04 -8.83 16.87
N ALA A 235 0.46 -8.60 15.68
CA ALA A 235 -0.77 -7.84 15.49
C ALA A 235 -2.05 -8.71 15.50
N ARG A 236 -2.02 -9.92 16.07
CA ARG A 236 -3.14 -10.89 16.03
C ARG A 236 -4.46 -10.40 16.62
N PHE A 237 -4.43 -9.35 17.41
CA PHE A 237 -5.63 -8.75 18.03
C PHE A 237 -5.88 -7.31 17.54
N ILE A 238 -5.30 -6.95 16.39
CA ILE A 238 -5.45 -5.63 15.75
C ILE A 238 -6.19 -5.83 14.43
N THR A 239 -7.41 -5.27 14.33
CA THR A 239 -8.21 -5.19 13.11
C THR A 239 -8.99 -3.88 13.09
N GLY A 240 -9.24 -3.31 11.90
CA GLY A 240 -9.87 -2.00 11.73
C GLY A 240 -8.97 -0.82 12.10
N CYS A 241 -7.70 -1.07 12.38
CA CYS A 241 -6.72 -0.04 12.72
C CYS A 241 -6.38 0.80 11.48
N ILE A 242 -6.40 2.11 11.65
CA ILE A 242 -5.92 3.10 10.70
C ILE A 242 -4.68 3.71 11.33
N LEU A 243 -3.50 3.21 10.95
CA LEU A 243 -2.24 3.54 11.61
C LEU A 243 -1.51 4.66 10.84
N PRO A 244 -1.45 5.89 11.36
CA PRO A 244 -0.58 6.92 10.82
C PRO A 244 0.88 6.51 10.96
N VAL A 245 1.63 6.55 9.87
CA VAL A 245 3.08 6.41 9.81
C VAL A 245 3.61 7.69 9.17
N SER A 246 3.52 8.77 9.92
CA SER A 246 3.51 10.15 9.43
C SER A 246 4.51 11.06 10.14
N GLY A 247 5.23 10.54 11.14
CA GLY A 247 6.09 11.40 11.97
C GLY A 247 5.32 12.51 12.69
N GLY A 248 4.01 12.30 12.93
CA GLY A 248 3.13 13.25 13.62
C GLY A 248 2.56 14.36 12.71
N ALA A 249 2.70 14.25 11.40
CA ALA A 249 2.23 15.28 10.46
C ALA A 249 0.72 15.54 10.54
N GLU A 250 -0.07 14.58 11.04
CA GLU A 250 -1.51 14.73 11.23
C GLU A 250 -1.90 15.45 12.54
N LEU A 251 -0.96 15.74 13.44
CA LEU A 251 -1.26 16.26 14.78
C LEU A 251 -1.37 17.79 14.85
N GLY A 252 -1.16 18.51 13.75
CA GLY A 252 -1.33 19.95 13.67
C GLY A 252 -0.05 20.71 13.32
N TYR A 253 -0.07 22.04 13.56
CA TYR A 253 1.00 22.94 13.13
C TYR A 253 2.18 22.94 14.09
N LYS A 254 3.41 22.85 13.55
CA LYS A 254 4.62 23.27 14.24
C LYS A 254 4.57 24.79 14.44
N ARG A 255 4.85 25.25 15.64
CA ARG A 255 5.11 26.67 15.93
C ARG A 255 6.57 26.99 15.72
#